data_3345b9748f4813cce8a4b1b24659aeeb
#
_entry.id   3345b9748f4813cce8a4b1b24659aeeb
#
_cell.length_a   1.000
_cell.length_b   1.000
_cell.length_c   1.000
_cell.angle_alpha   90.00
_cell.angle_beta   90.00
_cell.angle_gamma   90.00
#
_symmetry.space_group_name_H-M   'P 1'
#
loop_
_entity.id
_entity.type
_entity.pdbx_description
1 polymer ?
#
loop_
_entity_poly.entity_id
_entity_poly.type
_entity_poly.pdbx_seq_one_letter_code
_entity_poly.pdbx_strand_id
1 'polypeptide(L)'
;SDVYKRQEYNLLMGLTGASVSKHLLDEHFTLLWANDFYYDMIGYPKEEYEALFHNKPDLYFKGYDEAWNILSKNVYETIANKASGYETVIQMPTRKGKRWTKITSTFTDQLQDGIPISYTVMTDVEDVMRRRIEQTITYDNIPGFISKHKVHKDGSFTLLEANDKYMDFSGIDKNSFLSFSPFSRLDETSRNTMNAHIPCMLKGEPVH
;
A
#
# COMPACT_ATOMS: atom_id res chain seq x y z
N SER A 1 -34.46 -12.46 11.84
CA SER A 1 -34.97 -12.04 10.56
C SER A 1 -34.03 -10.99 9.93
N ASP A 2 -34.24 -10.70 8.66
CA ASP A 2 -33.29 -9.88 7.83
C ASP A 2 -33.08 -8.46 8.36
N VAL A 3 -34.07 -7.89 9.08
CA VAL A 3 -33.97 -6.56 9.69
C VAL A 3 -32.92 -6.53 10.81
N TYR A 4 -32.88 -7.56 11.68
CA TYR A 4 -31.89 -7.65 12.75
C TYR A 4 -30.49 -7.87 12.22
N LYS A 5 -30.32 -8.71 11.19
CA LYS A 5 -29.03 -8.92 10.52
C LYS A 5 -28.52 -7.63 9.88
N ARG A 6 -29.39 -6.84 9.30
CA ARG A 6 -29.05 -5.56 8.67
C ARG A 6 -28.65 -4.51 9.71
N GLN A 7 -29.33 -4.47 10.87
CA GLN A 7 -28.96 -3.58 11.97
C GLN A 7 -27.65 -3.97 12.60
N GLU A 8 -27.41 -5.26 12.85
CA GLU A 8 -26.15 -5.79 13.37
C GLU A 8 -24.99 -5.52 12.42
N TYR A 9 -25.20 -5.73 11.12
CA TYR A 9 -24.22 -5.40 10.08
C TYR A 9 -23.85 -3.90 10.06
N ASN A 10 -24.86 -3.03 10.10
CA ASN A 10 -24.63 -1.57 10.14
C ASN A 10 -23.91 -1.13 11.42
N LEU A 11 -24.23 -1.76 12.57
CA LEU A 11 -23.56 -1.51 13.83
C LEU A 11 -22.08 -1.93 13.76
N LEU A 12 -21.79 -3.13 13.26
CA LEU A 12 -20.43 -3.64 13.11
C LEU A 12 -19.61 -2.76 12.14
N MET A 13 -20.19 -2.34 11.03
CA MET A 13 -19.56 -1.43 10.08
C MET A 13 -19.31 -0.05 10.70
N GLY A 14 -20.23 0.45 11.52
CA GLY A 14 -20.06 1.70 12.26
C GLY A 14 -18.95 1.65 13.30
N LEU A 15 -18.76 0.50 13.97
CA LEU A 15 -17.72 0.31 14.97
C LEU A 15 -16.31 0.21 14.37
N THR A 16 -16.19 -0.26 13.12
CA THR A 16 -14.87 -0.40 12.46
C THR A 16 -14.32 0.91 11.91
N GLY A 17 -15.17 1.95 11.75
CA GLY A 17 -14.78 3.23 11.14
C GLY A 17 -14.26 3.08 9.70
N ALA A 18 -14.55 1.94 9.06
CA ALA A 18 -14.09 1.65 7.71
C ALA A 18 -15.12 2.08 6.67
N SER A 19 -14.64 2.69 5.59
CA SER A 19 -15.43 2.94 4.40
C SER A 19 -15.66 1.63 3.65
N VAL A 20 -16.91 1.26 3.42
CA VAL A 20 -17.28 0.05 2.67
C VAL A 20 -18.20 0.42 1.54
N SER A 21 -17.92 -0.12 0.36
CA SER A 21 -18.71 0.10 -0.84
C SER A 21 -18.90 -1.17 -1.66
N LYS A 22 -19.93 -1.19 -2.48
CA LYS A 22 -20.27 -2.26 -3.41
C LYS A 22 -20.31 -1.69 -4.81
N HIS A 23 -19.56 -2.30 -5.73
CA HIS A 23 -19.44 -1.83 -7.10
C HIS A 23 -19.83 -2.91 -8.10
N LEU A 24 -20.40 -2.46 -9.20
CA LEU A 24 -20.54 -3.26 -10.41
C LEU A 24 -19.23 -3.15 -11.21
N LEU A 25 -18.73 -4.26 -11.71
CA LEU A 25 -17.49 -4.27 -12.49
C LEU A 25 -17.77 -3.99 -13.98
N ASP A 26 -18.56 -2.94 -14.24
CA ASP A 26 -18.82 -2.38 -15.56
C ASP A 26 -17.71 -1.40 -15.98
N GLU A 27 -17.88 -0.71 -17.09
CA GLU A 27 -16.92 0.28 -17.62
C GLU A 27 -16.71 1.49 -16.72
N HIS A 28 -17.67 1.79 -15.84
CA HIS A 28 -17.66 2.91 -14.89
C HIS A 28 -17.26 2.51 -13.48
N PHE A 29 -17.17 1.22 -13.17
CA PHE A 29 -17.11 0.65 -11.82
C PHE A 29 -18.24 1.17 -10.93
N THR A 30 -19.46 1.17 -11.49
CA THR A 30 -20.64 1.83 -10.92
C THR A 30 -20.86 1.49 -9.46
N LEU A 31 -20.97 2.53 -8.61
CA LEU A 31 -21.25 2.41 -7.19
C LEU A 31 -22.72 1.99 -6.99
N LEU A 32 -22.93 0.79 -6.48
CA LEU A 32 -24.27 0.26 -6.18
C LEU A 32 -24.74 0.63 -4.77
N TRP A 33 -23.80 0.69 -3.84
CA TRP A 33 -24.05 1.02 -2.44
C TRP A 33 -22.74 1.41 -1.75
N ALA A 34 -22.84 2.30 -0.77
CA ALA A 34 -21.77 2.61 0.17
C ALA A 34 -22.35 2.95 1.54
N ASN A 35 -21.54 2.77 2.59
CA ASN A 35 -21.87 3.25 3.93
C ASN A 35 -21.54 4.75 4.09
N ASP A 36 -21.98 5.36 5.18
CA ASP A 36 -21.76 6.80 5.43
C ASP A 36 -20.28 7.15 5.51
N PHE A 37 -19.44 6.25 6.04
CA PHE A 37 -17.98 6.45 6.10
C PHE A 37 -17.32 6.60 4.73
N TYR A 38 -17.90 6.02 3.67
CA TYR A 38 -17.43 6.23 2.31
C TYR A 38 -17.56 7.72 1.92
N TYR A 39 -18.74 8.29 2.16
CA TYR A 39 -19.02 9.69 1.81
C TYR A 39 -18.24 10.66 2.70
N ASP A 40 -18.10 10.35 3.99
CA ASP A 40 -17.30 11.13 4.93
C ASP A 40 -15.81 11.15 4.50
N MET A 41 -15.26 10.03 4.08
CA MET A 41 -13.88 9.90 3.66
C MET A 41 -13.59 10.75 2.41
N ILE A 42 -14.45 10.70 1.42
CA ILE A 42 -14.28 11.50 0.19
C ILE A 42 -14.72 12.96 0.37
N GLY A 43 -15.47 13.27 1.43
CA GLY A 43 -15.91 14.62 1.79
C GLY A 43 -17.08 15.14 0.98
N TYR A 44 -17.89 14.26 0.38
CA TYR A 44 -19.11 14.62 -0.34
C TYR A 44 -20.31 13.94 0.33
N PRO A 45 -21.37 14.70 0.70
CA PRO A 45 -22.65 14.09 1.06
C PRO A 45 -23.17 13.17 -0.06
N LYS A 46 -23.87 12.11 0.32
CA LYS A 46 -24.36 11.11 -0.63
C LYS A 46 -25.14 11.72 -1.79
N GLU A 47 -26.09 12.59 -1.49
CA GLU A 47 -26.97 13.23 -2.48
C GLU A 47 -26.16 14.12 -3.45
N GLU A 48 -25.13 14.81 -2.93
CA GLU A 48 -24.24 15.63 -3.75
C GLU A 48 -23.35 14.75 -4.64
N TYR A 49 -22.82 13.65 -4.12
CA TYR A 49 -22.04 12.70 -4.89
C TYR A 49 -22.86 12.09 -6.04
N GLU A 50 -24.09 11.64 -5.74
CA GLU A 50 -25.02 11.11 -6.74
C GLU A 50 -25.36 12.13 -7.82
N ALA A 51 -25.60 13.39 -7.44
CA ALA A 51 -25.93 14.46 -8.37
C ALA A 51 -24.75 14.84 -9.29
N LEU A 52 -23.53 14.89 -8.75
CA LEU A 52 -22.34 15.30 -9.49
C LEU A 52 -21.74 14.18 -10.33
N PHE A 53 -21.70 12.98 -9.80
CA PHE A 53 -20.94 11.87 -10.38
C PHE A 53 -21.81 10.70 -10.83
N HIS A 54 -23.15 10.75 -10.60
CA HIS A 54 -24.11 9.73 -11.04
C HIS A 54 -23.75 8.30 -10.60
N ASN A 55 -23.14 8.17 -9.41
CA ASN A 55 -22.58 6.90 -8.89
C ASN A 55 -21.53 6.26 -9.81
N LYS A 56 -20.83 7.05 -10.64
CA LYS A 56 -19.81 6.60 -11.58
C LYS A 56 -18.44 7.05 -11.11
N PRO A 57 -17.60 6.16 -10.55
CA PRO A 57 -16.25 6.48 -10.11
C PRO A 57 -15.35 7.10 -11.18
N ASP A 58 -15.46 6.70 -12.44
CA ASP A 58 -14.70 7.33 -13.53
C ASP A 58 -14.98 8.83 -13.67
N LEU A 59 -16.21 9.28 -13.42
CA LEU A 59 -16.56 10.70 -13.38
C LEU A 59 -15.99 11.40 -12.13
N TYR A 60 -16.01 10.70 -10.98
CA TYR A 60 -15.42 11.22 -9.75
C TYR A 60 -13.91 11.41 -9.86
N PHE A 61 -13.21 10.48 -10.51
CA PHE A 61 -11.77 10.54 -10.73
C PHE A 61 -11.35 11.45 -11.91
N LYS A 62 -12.28 12.10 -12.59
CA LYS A 62 -11.96 12.97 -13.71
C LYS A 62 -10.98 14.09 -13.31
N GLY A 63 -9.83 14.16 -13.98
CA GLY A 63 -8.73 15.07 -13.61
C GLY A 63 -7.74 14.50 -12.58
N TYR A 64 -7.92 13.24 -12.18
CA TYR A 64 -7.01 12.50 -11.29
C TYR A 64 -6.54 11.21 -11.98
N ASP A 65 -6.03 11.34 -13.19
CA ASP A 65 -5.74 10.24 -14.11
C ASP A 65 -4.78 9.20 -13.51
N GLU A 66 -3.79 9.64 -12.72
CA GLU A 66 -2.85 8.73 -12.06
C GLU A 66 -3.57 7.74 -11.11
N ALA A 67 -4.43 8.26 -10.24
CA ALA A 67 -5.20 7.44 -9.30
C ALA A 67 -6.17 6.52 -10.02
N TRP A 68 -6.86 7.04 -11.05
CA TRP A 68 -7.77 6.25 -11.88
C TRP A 68 -7.06 5.13 -12.62
N ASN A 69 -5.91 5.41 -13.23
CA ASN A 69 -5.11 4.42 -13.95
C ASN A 69 -4.63 3.30 -13.04
N ILE A 70 -4.22 3.61 -11.79
CA ILE A 70 -3.84 2.59 -10.81
C ILE A 70 -5.04 1.69 -10.49
N LEU A 71 -6.21 2.29 -10.18
CA LEU A 71 -7.41 1.53 -9.82
C LEU A 71 -7.89 0.65 -10.97
N SER A 72 -8.08 1.23 -12.16
CA SER A 72 -8.59 0.51 -13.33
C SER A 72 -7.65 -0.61 -13.75
N LYS A 73 -6.34 -0.38 -13.73
CA LYS A 73 -5.33 -1.40 -13.98
C LYS A 73 -5.47 -2.59 -13.01
N ASN A 74 -5.58 -2.32 -11.70
CA ASN A 74 -5.74 -3.37 -10.70
C ASN A 74 -7.02 -4.19 -10.95
N VAL A 75 -8.14 -3.55 -11.29
CA VAL A 75 -9.39 -4.25 -11.62
C VAL A 75 -9.21 -5.16 -12.83
N TYR A 76 -8.68 -4.63 -13.93
CA TYR A 76 -8.50 -5.40 -15.17
C TYR A 76 -7.50 -6.54 -15.02
N GLU A 77 -6.39 -6.33 -14.30
CA GLU A 77 -5.41 -7.39 -13.99
C GLU A 77 -6.03 -8.48 -13.10
N THR A 78 -6.85 -8.10 -12.12
CA THR A 78 -7.56 -9.05 -11.26
C THR A 78 -8.52 -9.93 -12.06
N ILE A 79 -9.29 -9.32 -12.98
CA ILE A 79 -10.19 -10.04 -13.89
C ILE A 79 -9.39 -10.98 -14.82
N ALA A 80 -8.34 -10.47 -15.45
CA ALA A 80 -7.52 -11.24 -16.40
C ALA A 80 -6.86 -12.45 -15.75
N ASN A 81 -6.39 -12.30 -14.51
CA ASN A 81 -5.72 -13.34 -13.74
C ASN A 81 -6.69 -14.25 -12.97
N LYS A 82 -8.00 -14.01 -13.06
CA LYS A 82 -9.05 -14.72 -12.28
C LYS A 82 -8.75 -14.70 -10.77
N ALA A 83 -8.17 -13.61 -10.28
CA ALA A 83 -7.87 -13.44 -8.87
C ALA A 83 -9.14 -13.00 -8.11
N SER A 84 -9.18 -13.27 -6.79
CA SER A 84 -10.33 -12.97 -5.93
C SER A 84 -10.42 -11.50 -5.52
N GLY A 85 -9.44 -10.68 -5.86
CA GLY A 85 -9.41 -9.26 -5.50
C GLY A 85 -8.01 -8.67 -5.58
N TYR A 86 -7.88 -7.42 -5.13
CA TYR A 86 -6.61 -6.69 -5.09
C TYR A 86 -6.50 -5.79 -3.86
N GLU A 87 -5.29 -5.38 -3.58
CA GLU A 87 -4.96 -4.38 -2.58
C GLU A 87 -4.02 -3.34 -3.20
N THR A 88 -4.30 -2.07 -2.98
CA THR A 88 -3.46 -0.98 -3.46
C THR A 88 -3.51 0.22 -2.53
N VAL A 89 -2.51 1.11 -2.62
CA VAL A 89 -2.48 2.39 -1.91
C VAL A 89 -2.36 3.50 -2.95
N ILE A 90 -3.28 4.45 -2.89
CA ILE A 90 -3.31 5.59 -3.81
C ILE A 90 -3.47 6.91 -3.07
N GLN A 91 -3.15 8.00 -3.74
CA GLN A 91 -3.60 9.33 -3.34
C GLN A 91 -5.03 9.56 -3.82
N MET A 92 -6.00 9.16 -2.99
CA MET A 92 -7.43 9.33 -3.26
C MET A 92 -7.79 10.81 -3.34
N PRO A 93 -8.42 11.29 -4.42
CA PRO A 93 -8.97 12.64 -4.42
C PRO A 93 -10.06 12.76 -3.37
N THR A 94 -10.10 13.86 -2.66
CA THR A 94 -11.19 14.21 -1.75
C THR A 94 -11.56 15.69 -1.95
N ARG A 95 -12.70 16.11 -1.40
CA ARG A 95 -13.09 17.52 -1.45
C ARG A 95 -12.07 18.47 -0.82
N LYS A 96 -11.26 17.97 0.13
CA LYS A 96 -10.24 18.73 0.86
C LYS A 96 -8.81 18.58 0.32
N GLY A 97 -8.66 17.90 -0.81
CA GLY A 97 -7.37 17.57 -1.40
C GLY A 97 -7.12 16.06 -1.47
N LYS A 98 -5.92 15.65 -1.85
CA LYS A 98 -5.56 14.24 -1.94
C LYS A 98 -5.25 13.67 -0.55
N ARG A 99 -5.63 12.40 -0.32
CA ARG A 99 -5.31 11.64 0.91
C ARG A 99 -4.81 10.24 0.58
N TRP A 100 -3.80 9.81 1.27
CA TRP A 100 -3.32 8.43 1.14
C TRP A 100 -4.37 7.45 1.67
N THR A 101 -4.86 6.63 0.77
CA THR A 101 -5.94 5.67 1.04
C THR A 101 -5.51 4.29 0.59
N LYS A 102 -5.61 3.32 1.50
CA LYS A 102 -5.49 1.91 1.18
C LYS A 102 -6.85 1.41 0.70
N ILE A 103 -6.86 0.74 -0.44
CA ILE A 103 -8.04 0.13 -1.06
C ILE A 103 -7.84 -1.36 -1.10
N THR A 104 -8.77 -2.10 -0.50
CA THR A 104 -8.85 -3.56 -0.58
C THR A 104 -10.17 -3.93 -1.23
N SER A 105 -10.13 -4.55 -2.40
CA SER A 105 -11.33 -4.96 -3.14
C SER A 105 -11.38 -6.48 -3.27
N THR A 106 -12.56 -7.05 -3.01
CA THR A 106 -12.84 -8.48 -3.15
C THR A 106 -13.91 -8.67 -4.22
N PHE A 107 -13.61 -9.49 -5.20
CA PHE A 107 -14.54 -9.85 -6.27
C PHE A 107 -15.37 -11.06 -5.84
N THR A 108 -16.64 -11.04 -6.20
CA THR A 108 -17.58 -12.09 -5.81
C THR A 108 -18.16 -12.78 -7.02
N ASP A 109 -18.73 -13.97 -6.81
CA ASP A 109 -19.49 -14.69 -7.84
C ASP A 109 -20.93 -14.14 -8.03
N GLN A 110 -21.29 -13.08 -7.28
CA GLN A 110 -22.58 -12.42 -7.44
C GLN A 110 -22.58 -11.61 -8.74
N LEU A 111 -23.68 -11.74 -9.47
CA LEU A 111 -23.91 -11.01 -10.70
C LEU A 111 -25.13 -10.10 -10.54
N GLN A 112 -25.07 -8.93 -11.13
CA GLN A 112 -26.22 -8.06 -11.38
C GLN A 112 -26.26 -7.78 -12.88
N ASP A 113 -27.37 -8.15 -13.51
CA ASP A 113 -27.53 -8.06 -14.98
C ASP A 113 -26.41 -8.73 -15.78
N GLY A 114 -25.84 -9.81 -15.22
CA GLY A 114 -24.73 -10.56 -15.83
C GLY A 114 -23.33 -9.98 -15.58
N ILE A 115 -23.23 -8.87 -14.85
CA ILE A 115 -21.97 -8.20 -14.54
C ILE A 115 -21.54 -8.54 -13.12
N PRO A 116 -20.25 -8.90 -12.88
CA PRO A 116 -19.75 -9.23 -11.54
C PRO A 116 -19.78 -8.04 -10.58
N ILE A 117 -19.86 -8.36 -9.30
CA ILE A 117 -19.89 -7.40 -8.19
C ILE A 117 -18.62 -7.52 -7.38
N SER A 118 -18.08 -6.37 -6.97
CA SER A 118 -17.01 -6.28 -5.97
C SER A 118 -17.46 -5.56 -4.70
N TYR A 119 -16.83 -5.94 -3.58
CA TYR A 119 -16.88 -5.19 -2.33
C TYR A 119 -15.53 -4.56 -2.07
N THR A 120 -15.53 -3.29 -1.71
CA THR A 120 -14.32 -2.51 -1.53
C THR A 120 -14.31 -1.88 -0.15
N VAL A 121 -13.20 -2.02 0.55
CA VAL A 121 -12.91 -1.34 1.82
C VAL A 121 -11.85 -0.29 1.56
N MET A 122 -12.12 0.94 1.98
CA MET A 122 -11.13 2.02 1.97
C MET A 122 -10.73 2.36 3.41
N THR A 123 -9.43 2.52 3.63
CA THR A 123 -8.85 2.90 4.91
C THR A 123 -7.93 4.10 4.73
N ASP A 124 -8.11 5.12 5.55
CA ASP A 124 -7.21 6.26 5.61
C ASP A 124 -5.86 5.79 6.17
N VAL A 125 -4.80 5.98 5.41
CA VAL A 125 -3.42 5.64 5.79
C VAL A 125 -2.50 6.86 5.74
N GLU A 126 -3.07 8.07 5.76
CA GLU A 126 -2.34 9.34 5.66
C GLU A 126 -1.21 9.44 6.69
N ASP A 127 -1.52 9.17 7.97
CA ASP A 127 -0.52 9.26 9.03
C ASP A 127 0.59 8.21 8.90
N VAL A 128 0.26 7.01 8.42
CA VAL A 128 1.24 5.95 8.19
C VAL A 128 2.17 6.31 7.05
N MET A 129 1.60 6.77 5.93
CA MET A 129 2.37 7.16 4.74
C MET A 129 3.22 8.40 5.00
N ARG A 130 2.68 9.40 5.70
CA ARG A 130 3.44 10.59 6.09
C ARG A 130 4.65 10.24 6.94
N ARG A 131 4.48 9.43 7.99
CA ARG A 131 5.62 8.97 8.82
C ARG A 131 6.64 8.19 8.02
N ARG A 132 6.19 7.35 7.09
CA ARG A 132 7.09 6.59 6.23
C ARG A 132 7.90 7.51 5.30
N ILE A 133 7.28 8.52 4.71
CA ILE A 133 7.94 9.52 3.88
C ILE A 133 8.93 10.34 4.70
N GLU A 134 8.53 10.82 5.89
CA GLU A 134 9.40 11.55 6.81
C GLU A 134 10.62 10.72 7.23
N GLN A 135 10.44 9.43 7.54
CA GLN A 135 11.53 8.52 7.85
C GLN A 135 12.48 8.34 6.66
N THR A 136 11.95 8.18 5.46
CA THR A 136 12.75 8.03 4.24
C THR A 136 13.55 9.30 3.96
N ILE A 137 12.93 10.48 4.04
CA ILE A 137 13.61 11.77 3.85
C ILE A 137 14.72 11.95 4.89
N THR A 138 14.47 11.60 6.16
CA THR A 138 15.48 11.70 7.22
C THR A 138 16.64 10.75 6.95
N TYR A 139 16.35 9.53 6.57
CA TYR A 139 17.33 8.48 6.27
C TYR A 139 18.28 8.86 5.12
N ASP A 140 17.73 9.44 4.04
CA ASP A 140 18.51 9.87 2.88
C ASP A 140 19.28 11.18 3.13
N ASN A 141 18.81 12.03 4.04
CA ASN A 141 19.44 13.29 4.40
C ASN A 141 20.54 13.18 5.48
N ILE A 142 20.67 12.04 6.15
CA ILE A 142 21.77 11.83 7.12
C ILE A 142 23.14 12.02 6.40
N PRO A 143 24.06 12.83 6.96
CA PRO A 143 25.36 13.08 6.34
C PRO A 143 26.31 11.89 6.58
N GLY A 144 25.93 10.70 6.13
CA GLY A 144 26.71 9.48 6.30
C GLY A 144 26.16 8.32 5.48
N PHE A 145 26.90 7.24 5.46
CA PHE A 145 26.50 6.00 4.82
C PHE A 145 25.69 5.16 5.80
N ILE A 146 24.47 4.85 5.44
CA ILE A 146 23.59 3.99 6.24
C ILE A 146 23.21 2.78 5.41
N SER A 147 23.39 1.61 6.01
CA SER A 147 22.96 0.35 5.42
C SER A 147 22.43 -0.60 6.51
N LYS A 148 21.46 -1.39 6.17
CA LYS A 148 20.87 -2.43 7.01
C LYS A 148 21.08 -3.78 6.35
N HIS A 149 21.65 -4.69 7.08
CA HIS A 149 21.96 -6.02 6.59
C HIS A 149 21.25 -7.10 7.41
N LYS A 150 20.87 -8.19 6.75
CA LYS A 150 20.50 -9.44 7.39
C LYS A 150 21.74 -10.31 7.50
N VAL A 151 22.06 -10.75 8.72
CA VAL A 151 23.13 -11.73 8.98
C VAL A 151 22.52 -13.12 8.96
N HIS A 152 23.05 -14.01 8.15
CA HIS A 152 22.62 -15.41 8.04
C HIS A 152 23.47 -16.30 8.95
N LYS A 153 22.92 -17.48 9.30
CA LYS A 153 23.58 -18.45 10.18
C LYS A 153 24.92 -18.96 9.63
N ASP A 154 25.09 -18.93 8.32
CA ASP A 154 26.34 -19.30 7.62
C ASP A 154 27.38 -18.18 7.58
N GLY A 155 27.07 -17.03 8.23
CA GLY A 155 27.94 -15.85 8.25
C GLY A 155 27.80 -14.96 7.00
N SER A 156 26.95 -15.27 6.07
CA SER A 156 26.69 -14.40 4.92
C SER A 156 25.80 -13.21 5.29
N PHE A 157 25.87 -12.16 4.49
CA PHE A 157 25.10 -10.93 4.66
C PHE A 157 24.27 -10.63 3.41
N THR A 158 23.02 -10.23 3.63
CA THR A 158 22.17 -9.68 2.58
C THR A 158 21.87 -8.22 2.90
N LEU A 159 22.11 -7.32 1.98
CA LEU A 159 21.73 -5.92 2.10
C LEU A 159 20.18 -5.81 2.04
N LEU A 160 19.57 -5.24 3.08
CA LEU A 160 18.11 -5.04 3.15
C LEU A 160 17.70 -3.63 2.77
N GLU A 161 18.45 -2.65 3.25
CA GLU A 161 18.17 -1.22 3.04
C GLU A 161 19.52 -0.47 3.00
N ALA A 162 19.57 0.60 2.21
CA ALA A 162 20.68 1.52 2.20
C ALA A 162 20.20 2.92 1.77
N ASN A 163 20.80 3.98 2.35
CA ASN A 163 20.51 5.33 1.89
C ASN A 163 21.18 5.62 0.54
N ASP A 164 20.69 6.64 -0.16
CA ASP A 164 21.19 6.98 -1.50
C ASP A 164 22.71 7.24 -1.50
N LYS A 165 23.25 7.87 -0.45
CA LYS A 165 24.70 8.11 -0.32
C LYS A 165 25.51 6.82 -0.26
N TYR A 166 25.01 5.79 0.44
CA TYR A 166 25.66 4.49 0.46
C TYR A 166 25.59 3.80 -0.91
N MET A 167 24.44 3.89 -1.58
CA MET A 167 24.23 3.32 -2.91
C MET A 167 25.17 3.96 -3.94
N ASP A 168 25.22 5.29 -3.97
CA ASP A 168 26.10 6.05 -4.85
C ASP A 168 27.57 5.74 -4.60
N PHE A 169 28.01 5.75 -3.33
CA PHE A 169 29.39 5.43 -2.95
C PHE A 169 29.78 3.99 -3.31
N SER A 170 28.88 3.05 -3.07
CA SER A 170 29.13 1.63 -3.35
C SER A 170 28.92 1.26 -4.81
N GLY A 171 28.32 2.15 -5.63
CA GLY A 171 28.00 1.87 -7.04
C GLY A 171 27.02 0.70 -7.20
N ILE A 172 26.11 0.53 -6.25
CA ILE A 172 25.09 -0.52 -6.28
C ILE A 172 23.86 0.04 -6.97
N ASP A 173 23.39 -0.67 -8.01
CA ASP A 173 22.09 -0.39 -8.62
C ASP A 173 20.96 -1.02 -7.79
N LYS A 174 19.80 -0.36 -7.76
CA LYS A 174 18.58 -0.87 -7.10
C LYS A 174 18.17 -2.26 -7.58
N ASN A 175 18.51 -2.62 -8.82
CA ASN A 175 18.21 -3.94 -9.39
C ASN A 175 19.18 -5.04 -8.93
N SER A 176 20.39 -4.67 -8.50
CA SER A 176 21.42 -5.60 -8.00
C SER A 176 21.50 -5.69 -6.48
N PHE A 177 20.60 -5.01 -5.80
CA PHE A 177 20.56 -4.82 -4.37
C PHE A 177 20.61 -6.12 -3.56
N LEU A 178 19.80 -7.11 -3.94
CA LEU A 178 19.70 -8.39 -3.22
C LEU A 178 20.89 -9.34 -3.47
N SER A 179 21.65 -9.12 -4.53
CA SER A 179 22.84 -9.93 -4.88
C SER A 179 24.14 -9.35 -4.36
N PHE A 180 24.09 -8.14 -3.77
CA PHE A 180 25.29 -7.47 -3.27
C PHE A 180 25.75 -8.09 -1.95
N SER A 181 27.02 -8.53 -1.93
CA SER A 181 27.70 -8.93 -0.71
C SER A 181 28.63 -7.82 -0.23
N PRO A 182 28.42 -7.25 0.96
CA PRO A 182 29.29 -6.20 1.50
C PRO A 182 30.72 -6.69 1.70
N PHE A 183 30.93 -8.01 1.90
CA PHE A 183 32.25 -8.60 2.03
C PHE A 183 33.12 -8.57 0.75
N SER A 184 32.46 -8.45 -0.41
CA SER A 184 33.21 -8.46 -1.69
C SER A 184 34.18 -7.28 -1.85
N ARG A 185 33.99 -6.22 -1.06
CA ARG A 185 34.78 -4.97 -1.13
C ARG A 185 35.63 -4.70 0.10
N LEU A 186 35.55 -5.57 1.12
CA LEU A 186 36.40 -5.44 2.31
C LEU A 186 37.79 -6.02 2.05
N ASP A 187 38.80 -5.32 2.56
CA ASP A 187 40.14 -5.91 2.70
C ASP A 187 40.14 -7.06 3.70
N GLU A 188 41.23 -7.83 3.73
CA GLU A 188 41.32 -9.02 4.55
C GLU A 188 41.19 -8.72 6.07
N THR A 189 41.78 -7.63 6.52
CA THR A 189 41.74 -7.20 7.92
C THR A 189 40.30 -6.86 8.34
N SER A 190 39.62 -6.03 7.56
CA SER A 190 38.23 -5.65 7.79
C SER A 190 37.29 -6.85 7.74
N ARG A 191 37.54 -7.79 6.83
CA ARG A 191 36.75 -9.04 6.72
C ARG A 191 36.92 -9.91 7.96
N ASN A 192 38.16 -10.05 8.47
CA ASN A 192 38.46 -10.83 9.66
C ASN A 192 37.79 -10.21 10.90
N THR A 193 37.85 -8.88 11.03
CA THR A 193 37.16 -8.14 12.10
C THR A 193 35.64 -8.39 12.05
N MET A 194 35.02 -8.26 10.88
CA MET A 194 33.59 -8.53 10.71
C MET A 194 33.24 -9.98 11.07
N ASN A 195 34.05 -10.95 10.61
CA ASN A 195 33.82 -12.37 10.92
C ASN A 195 33.88 -12.66 12.42
N ALA A 196 34.77 -12.00 13.15
CA ALA A 196 34.87 -12.14 14.61
C ALA A 196 33.60 -11.64 15.35
N HIS A 197 32.88 -10.70 14.75
CA HIS A 197 31.67 -10.12 15.34
C HIS A 197 30.37 -10.87 14.98
N ILE A 198 30.39 -11.76 13.98
CA ILE A 198 29.20 -12.52 13.56
C ILE A 198 28.50 -13.25 14.73
N PRO A 199 29.21 -13.95 15.64
CA PRO A 199 28.56 -14.65 16.74
C PRO A 199 27.77 -13.71 17.67
N CYS A 200 28.25 -12.50 17.92
CA CYS A 200 27.57 -11.48 18.72
C CYS A 200 26.34 -10.94 17.97
N MET A 201 26.50 -10.64 16.68
CA MET A 201 25.39 -10.16 15.84
C MET A 201 24.25 -11.18 15.75
N LEU A 202 24.55 -12.47 15.65
CA LEU A 202 23.54 -13.54 15.61
C LEU A 202 22.77 -13.68 16.95
N LYS A 203 23.35 -13.25 18.06
CA LYS A 203 22.69 -13.19 19.38
C LYS A 203 21.94 -11.89 19.60
N GLY A 204 22.06 -10.90 18.70
CA GLY A 204 21.49 -9.56 18.88
C GLY A 204 22.27 -8.70 19.88
N GLU A 205 23.53 -9.04 20.14
CA GLU A 205 24.40 -8.28 21.02
C GLU A 205 25.00 -7.08 20.26
N PRO A 206 25.13 -5.89 20.88
CA PRO A 206 25.77 -4.75 20.24
C PRO A 206 27.25 -5.04 19.97
N VAL A 207 27.72 -4.58 18.83
CA VAL A 207 29.12 -4.69 18.40
C VAL A 207 29.70 -3.28 18.26
N HIS A 208 30.80 -3.01 18.91
CA HIS A 208 31.50 -1.71 18.90
C HIS A 208 32.83 -1.80 18.19
#